data_7e5ad9e9bf1016ffecdd9cc767a0d395
#
_entry.id   7e5ad9e9bf1016ffecdd9cc767a0d395
#
_cell.length_a   1.000
_cell.length_b   1.000
_cell.length_c   1.000
_cell.angle_alpha   90.00
_cell.angle_beta   90.00
_cell.angle_gamma   90.00
#
_symmetry.space_group_name_H-M   'P 1'
#
loop_
_entity.id
_entity.type
_entity.pdbx_description
1 polymer ?
#
loop_
_entity_poly.entity_id
_entity_poly.type
_entity_poly.pdbx_seq_one_letter_code
_entity_poly.pdbx_strand_id
1 'polypeptide(L)'
;VQLKIAYSPCPNDTFVFDAWAHGRVPGAPRLDVTFADIDVTNGWAEGGADDHDVLKVSYAVLPWILDEYALLPCGGALGRGCGPLVLTREPGTGADLAGKTVAVPSERSTAYLLFRLWAAETVPGGVGEVVVMPFHEIMPAVRDGKVDAGLVIHEARFTYASYGLHRLADMGEHWESTTGLPIPLGAIVARRSLGAETLRLLADSARTSVRMAWDDPAASRPYVMEHAQELDPKVADQHIGLYVNEFTAGLGEEGYAAVRGLLTRAAAEGLVPPLGPDALSFP
;
A
#
# COMPACT_ATOMS: atom_id res chain seq x y z
N VAL A 1 4.88 27.16 -7.14
CA VAL A 1 3.70 26.31 -7.40
C VAL A 1 3.43 25.53 -6.12
N GLN A 2 2.16 25.47 -5.69
CA GLN A 2 1.70 24.62 -4.59
C GLN A 2 0.92 23.48 -5.21
N LEU A 3 1.18 22.24 -4.78
CA LEU A 3 0.51 21.04 -5.26
C LEU A 3 -0.26 20.36 -4.11
N LYS A 4 -1.42 19.83 -4.40
CA LYS A 4 -2.22 19.07 -3.46
C LYS A 4 -1.79 17.61 -3.50
N ILE A 5 -1.43 17.06 -2.34
CA ILE A 5 -1.06 15.66 -2.20
C ILE A 5 -1.90 14.99 -1.10
N ALA A 6 -2.30 13.74 -1.34
CA ALA A 6 -2.90 12.93 -0.29
C ALA A 6 -2.15 11.60 -0.11
N TYR A 7 -1.89 11.28 1.16
CA TYR A 7 -1.31 10.02 1.60
C TYR A 7 -1.80 9.66 3.01
N SER A 8 -1.54 8.43 3.43
CA SER A 8 -2.02 7.96 4.73
C SER A 8 -1.22 8.58 5.90
N PRO A 9 -1.80 8.67 7.10
CA PRO A 9 -1.08 9.10 8.29
C PRO A 9 -0.11 8.02 8.82
N CYS A 10 0.04 6.90 8.10
CA CYS A 10 0.91 5.80 8.52
C CYS A 10 2.38 6.20 8.60
N PRO A 11 3.16 5.57 9.50
CA PRO A 11 4.55 5.92 9.77
C PRO A 11 5.46 5.93 8.54
N ASN A 12 5.26 5.01 7.59
CA ASN A 12 6.07 4.97 6.37
C ASN A 12 5.84 6.20 5.47
N ASP A 13 4.58 6.63 5.30
CA ASP A 13 4.27 7.76 4.42
C ASP A 13 4.69 9.09 5.07
N THR A 14 4.38 9.29 6.34
CA THR A 14 4.81 10.48 7.07
C THR A 14 6.32 10.59 7.15
N PHE A 15 7.05 9.47 7.30
CA PHE A 15 8.51 9.45 7.26
C PHE A 15 9.06 9.84 5.89
N VAL A 16 8.51 9.27 4.81
CA VAL A 16 8.94 9.53 3.42
C VAL A 16 8.72 10.99 3.02
N PHE A 17 7.57 11.55 3.37
CA PHE A 17 7.17 12.89 2.91
C PHE A 17 7.50 14.02 3.87
N ASP A 18 7.97 13.77 5.09
CA ASP A 18 8.25 14.78 6.11
C ASP A 18 9.10 15.94 5.60
N ALA A 19 10.27 15.67 5.02
CA ALA A 19 11.17 16.73 4.56
C ALA A 19 10.52 17.57 3.45
N TRP A 20 9.75 16.97 2.58
CA TRP A 20 9.06 17.67 1.50
C TRP A 20 7.84 18.44 1.99
N ALA A 21 6.99 17.85 2.82
CA ALA A 21 5.84 18.51 3.39
C ALA A 21 6.20 19.78 4.17
N HIS A 22 7.35 19.78 4.83
CA HIS A 22 7.87 20.94 5.56
C HIS A 22 8.78 21.87 4.73
N GLY A 23 8.82 21.71 3.41
CA GLY A 23 9.56 22.60 2.51
C GLY A 23 11.08 22.53 2.66
N ARG A 24 11.61 21.44 3.21
CA ARG A 24 13.06 21.24 3.41
C ARG A 24 13.77 20.66 2.19
N VAL A 25 13.03 20.17 1.19
CA VAL A 25 13.59 19.66 -0.06
C VAL A 25 13.89 20.82 -1.00
N PRO A 26 15.18 21.07 -1.36
CA PRO A 26 15.56 22.20 -2.20
C PRO A 26 14.94 22.11 -3.60
N GLY A 27 14.35 23.20 -4.07
CA GLY A 27 13.76 23.29 -5.41
C GLY A 27 12.43 22.57 -5.61
N ALA A 28 11.96 21.83 -4.61
CA ALA A 28 10.69 21.14 -4.67
C ALA A 28 9.49 22.11 -4.63
N PRO A 29 8.37 21.79 -5.29
CA PRO A 29 7.13 22.53 -5.12
C PRO A 29 6.62 22.40 -3.67
N ARG A 30 5.89 23.40 -3.20
CA ARG A 30 5.22 23.31 -1.89
C ARG A 30 4.08 22.29 -1.96
N LEU A 31 3.89 21.54 -0.87
CA LEU A 31 2.80 20.62 -0.73
C LEU A 31 1.68 21.20 0.15
N ASP A 32 0.46 20.94 -0.26
CA ASP A 32 -0.76 21.03 0.55
C ASP A 32 -1.18 19.59 0.85
N VAL A 33 -0.97 19.16 2.10
CA VAL A 33 -1.07 17.75 2.47
C VAL A 33 -2.45 17.45 3.04
N THR A 34 -3.09 16.45 2.49
CA THR A 34 -4.32 15.86 3.02
C THR A 34 -4.01 14.43 3.51
N PHE A 35 -4.39 14.11 4.74
CA PHE A 35 -4.30 12.75 5.25
C PHE A 35 -5.59 11.99 4.93
N ALA A 36 -5.43 10.86 4.24
CA ALA A 36 -6.53 9.96 3.94
C ALA A 36 -6.01 8.53 3.81
N ASP A 37 -6.79 7.57 4.30
CA ASP A 37 -6.47 6.16 4.15
C ASP A 37 -6.55 5.73 2.68
N ILE A 38 -5.84 4.65 2.35
CA ILE A 38 -5.61 4.25 0.96
C ILE A 38 -6.90 3.82 0.23
N ASP A 39 -7.91 3.37 0.94
CA ASP A 39 -9.24 3.08 0.38
C ASP A 39 -9.93 4.35 -0.11
N VAL A 40 -9.81 5.44 0.64
CA VAL A 40 -10.35 6.75 0.29
C VAL A 40 -9.63 7.32 -0.94
N THR A 41 -8.30 7.32 -0.93
CA THR A 41 -7.50 7.83 -2.06
C THR A 41 -7.65 6.98 -3.33
N ASN A 42 -7.82 5.66 -3.20
CA ASN A 42 -8.19 4.79 -4.33
C ASN A 42 -9.53 5.25 -4.96
N GLY A 43 -10.55 5.51 -4.12
CA GLY A 43 -11.84 6.00 -4.58
C GLY A 43 -11.76 7.36 -5.28
N TRP A 44 -10.95 8.27 -4.76
CA TRP A 44 -10.71 9.58 -5.40
C TRP A 44 -10.04 9.42 -6.77
N ALA A 45 -9.03 8.58 -6.88
CA ALA A 45 -8.32 8.34 -8.13
C ALA A 45 -9.23 7.73 -9.21
N GLU A 46 -10.11 6.79 -8.85
CA GLU A 46 -11.07 6.16 -9.77
C GLU A 46 -12.24 7.09 -10.14
N GLY A 47 -12.70 7.90 -9.18
CA GLY A 47 -13.90 8.74 -9.34
C GLY A 47 -13.70 10.01 -10.19
N GLY A 48 -12.46 10.43 -10.44
CA GLY A 48 -12.13 11.58 -11.28
C GLY A 48 -12.60 12.96 -10.75
N ALA A 49 -13.33 13.02 -9.64
CA ALA A 49 -13.90 14.23 -9.07
C ALA A 49 -12.98 14.91 -8.04
N ASP A 50 -11.83 14.34 -7.81
CA ASP A 50 -10.85 14.81 -6.86
C ASP A 50 -9.94 15.89 -7.48
N ASP A 51 -9.48 16.85 -6.68
CA ASP A 51 -8.62 17.95 -7.10
C ASP A 51 -7.17 17.81 -6.64
N HIS A 52 -6.77 16.64 -6.10
CA HIS A 52 -5.38 16.38 -5.75
C HIS A 52 -4.52 16.12 -7.00
N ASP A 53 -3.32 16.67 -6.97
CA ASP A 53 -2.31 16.52 -8.02
C ASP A 53 -1.55 15.21 -7.90
N VAL A 54 -1.34 14.77 -6.65
CA VAL A 54 -0.55 13.58 -6.28
C VAL A 54 -1.32 12.77 -5.24
N LEU A 55 -1.39 11.47 -5.47
CA LEU A 55 -2.09 10.54 -4.57
C LEU A 55 -1.20 9.33 -4.23
N LYS A 56 -1.30 8.88 -2.98
CA LYS A 56 -0.90 7.52 -2.60
C LYS A 56 -2.07 6.60 -2.87
N VAL A 57 -1.87 5.58 -3.69
CA VAL A 57 -2.91 4.61 -4.06
C VAL A 57 -2.39 3.17 -3.97
N SER A 58 -3.28 2.19 -3.96
CA SER A 58 -2.91 0.79 -4.11
C SER A 58 -2.37 0.51 -5.51
N TYR A 59 -1.32 -0.34 -5.65
CA TYR A 59 -0.91 -0.80 -6.99
C TYR A 59 -2.05 -1.50 -7.73
N ALA A 60 -2.96 -2.13 -7.01
CA ALA A 60 -4.12 -2.81 -7.58
C ALA A 60 -5.05 -1.89 -8.38
N VAL A 61 -5.13 -0.59 -8.05
CA VAL A 61 -6.04 0.35 -8.74
C VAL A 61 -5.45 0.92 -10.04
N LEU A 62 -4.14 0.77 -10.25
CA LEU A 62 -3.47 1.36 -11.41
C LEU A 62 -4.15 1.08 -12.75
N PRO A 63 -4.62 -0.16 -13.06
CA PRO A 63 -5.25 -0.43 -14.35
C PRO A 63 -6.45 0.44 -14.71
N TRP A 64 -7.10 1.05 -13.72
CA TRP A 64 -8.26 1.94 -13.96
C TRP A 64 -7.89 3.41 -14.05
N ILE A 65 -6.68 3.81 -13.60
CA ILE A 65 -6.34 5.23 -13.45
C ILE A 65 -5.16 5.70 -14.31
N LEU A 66 -4.39 4.78 -14.94
CA LEU A 66 -3.16 5.12 -15.67
C LEU A 66 -3.37 6.00 -16.92
N ASP A 67 -4.60 6.14 -17.40
CA ASP A 67 -4.91 7.10 -18.47
C ASP A 67 -4.80 8.55 -17.96
N GLU A 68 -5.16 8.80 -16.70
CA GLU A 68 -5.12 10.13 -16.08
C GLU A 68 -3.86 10.37 -15.25
N TYR A 69 -3.33 9.33 -14.65
CA TYR A 69 -2.20 9.39 -13.73
C TYR A 69 -0.95 8.71 -14.27
N ALA A 70 0.21 9.23 -13.91
CA ALA A 70 1.50 8.57 -14.10
C ALA A 70 1.95 7.94 -12.76
N LEU A 71 2.45 6.70 -12.82
CA LEU A 71 3.12 6.09 -11.68
C LEU A 71 4.47 6.77 -11.45
N LEU A 72 4.67 7.41 -10.29
CA LEU A 72 6.00 7.89 -9.91
C LEU A 72 6.90 6.69 -9.57
N PRO A 73 8.16 6.71 -10.03
CA PRO A 73 9.08 5.60 -9.85
C PRO A 73 9.70 5.53 -8.44
N CYS A 74 9.08 6.16 -7.43
CA CYS A 74 9.59 6.27 -6.07
C CYS A 74 8.49 6.71 -5.09
N GLY A 75 8.79 6.71 -3.79
CA GLY A 75 7.92 7.16 -2.72
C GLY A 75 6.88 6.14 -2.27
N GLY A 76 6.69 5.05 -3.02
CA GLY A 76 5.72 4.01 -2.71
C GLY A 76 6.23 2.97 -1.69
N ALA A 77 5.34 2.04 -1.35
CA ALA A 77 5.61 0.87 -0.51
C ALA A 77 5.63 -0.39 -1.39
N LEU A 78 6.81 -0.96 -1.53
CA LEU A 78 7.09 -2.21 -2.23
C LEU A 78 8.30 -2.83 -1.56
N GLY A 79 8.30 -4.15 -1.33
CA GLY A 79 9.43 -4.75 -0.64
C GLY A 79 9.31 -6.26 -0.45
N ARG A 80 10.06 -6.79 0.52
CA ARG A 80 10.07 -8.20 0.88
C ARG A 80 9.70 -8.35 2.35
N GLY A 81 9.01 -9.44 2.71
CA GLY A 81 8.58 -9.71 4.07
C GLY A 81 7.52 -8.75 4.63
N CYS A 82 6.87 -7.95 3.78
CA CYS A 82 5.97 -6.87 4.20
C CYS A 82 4.51 -7.07 3.73
N GLY A 83 4.11 -8.29 3.44
CA GLY A 83 2.79 -8.59 2.92
C GLY A 83 1.64 -8.44 3.93
N PRO A 84 0.42 -8.29 3.43
CA PRO A 84 -0.78 -8.42 4.24
C PRO A 84 -0.88 -9.80 4.90
N LEU A 85 -1.54 -9.85 6.06
CA LEU A 85 -1.77 -11.09 6.79
C LEU A 85 -3.24 -11.48 6.77
N VAL A 86 -3.50 -12.78 6.67
CA VAL A 86 -4.80 -13.36 6.99
C VAL A 86 -4.75 -13.86 8.43
N LEU A 87 -5.64 -13.33 9.26
CA LEU A 87 -5.72 -13.62 10.70
C LEU A 87 -7.00 -14.39 11.03
N THR A 88 -6.88 -15.31 11.98
CA THR A 88 -7.98 -16.12 12.51
C THR A 88 -7.89 -16.23 14.03
N ARG A 89 -8.96 -16.67 14.70
CA ARG A 89 -8.95 -16.93 16.15
C ARG A 89 -8.14 -18.16 16.53
N GLU A 90 -8.16 -19.16 15.67
CA GLU A 90 -7.47 -20.44 15.89
C GLU A 90 -6.45 -20.67 14.77
N PRO A 91 -5.36 -21.37 15.04
CA PRO A 91 -4.45 -21.83 13.99
C PRO A 91 -5.19 -22.68 12.95
N GLY A 92 -4.76 -22.56 11.69
CA GLY A 92 -5.40 -23.30 10.59
C GLY A 92 -4.62 -23.19 9.29
N THR A 93 -5.29 -23.56 8.21
CA THR A 93 -4.81 -23.55 6.84
C THR A 93 -5.78 -22.80 5.93
N GLY A 94 -5.39 -22.49 4.70
CA GLY A 94 -6.29 -21.88 3.72
C GLY A 94 -7.58 -22.67 3.50
N ALA A 95 -7.54 -24.00 3.57
CA ALA A 95 -8.71 -24.85 3.40
C ALA A 95 -9.81 -24.61 4.45
N ASP A 96 -9.43 -24.15 5.65
CA ASP A 96 -10.37 -23.86 6.73
C ASP A 96 -11.23 -22.61 6.46
N LEU A 97 -10.86 -21.80 5.46
CA LEU A 97 -11.62 -20.65 5.02
C LEU A 97 -12.73 -20.96 4.01
N ALA A 98 -12.86 -22.21 3.57
CA ALA A 98 -13.91 -22.61 2.63
C ALA A 98 -15.32 -22.26 3.19
N GLY A 99 -16.06 -21.43 2.47
CA GLY A 99 -17.39 -20.97 2.88
C GLY A 99 -17.44 -20.04 4.09
N LYS A 100 -16.30 -19.53 4.57
CA LYS A 100 -16.18 -18.65 5.74
C LYS A 100 -16.30 -17.18 5.37
N THR A 101 -16.67 -16.35 6.36
CA THR A 101 -16.75 -14.89 6.22
C THR A 101 -15.40 -14.26 6.52
N VAL A 102 -14.91 -13.44 5.58
CA VAL A 102 -13.61 -12.76 5.66
C VAL A 102 -13.80 -11.24 5.61
N ALA A 103 -13.28 -10.55 6.62
CA ALA A 103 -13.24 -9.09 6.62
C ALA A 103 -12.03 -8.57 5.85
N VAL A 104 -12.23 -7.53 5.04
CA VAL A 104 -11.18 -6.87 4.26
C VAL A 104 -11.29 -5.35 4.40
N PRO A 105 -10.17 -4.59 4.30
CA PRO A 105 -10.23 -3.14 4.45
C PRO A 105 -10.80 -2.42 3.22
N SER A 106 -10.66 -3.01 2.04
CA SER A 106 -11.12 -2.41 0.77
C SER A 106 -11.09 -3.45 -0.35
N GLU A 107 -12.06 -3.40 -1.24
CA GLU A 107 -12.09 -4.25 -2.45
C GLU A 107 -11.09 -3.82 -3.52
N ARG A 108 -10.60 -2.58 -3.46
CA ARG A 108 -9.61 -2.02 -4.40
C ARG A 108 -8.17 -2.04 -3.88
N SER A 109 -7.95 -2.56 -2.66
CA SER A 109 -6.61 -2.64 -2.10
C SER A 109 -5.75 -3.72 -2.78
N THR A 110 -4.44 -3.50 -2.83
CA THR A 110 -3.50 -4.55 -3.25
C THR A 110 -3.56 -5.75 -2.31
N ALA A 111 -3.82 -5.51 -1.03
CA ALA A 111 -4.02 -6.57 -0.05
C ALA A 111 -5.14 -7.54 -0.46
N TYR A 112 -6.29 -7.00 -0.85
CA TYR A 112 -7.42 -7.82 -1.29
C TYR A 112 -7.15 -8.51 -2.63
N LEU A 113 -6.47 -7.85 -3.56
CA LEU A 113 -6.07 -8.48 -4.82
C LEU A 113 -5.16 -9.69 -4.58
N LEU A 114 -4.16 -9.56 -3.73
CA LEU A 114 -3.27 -10.66 -3.34
C LEU A 114 -4.03 -11.79 -2.62
N PHE A 115 -4.94 -11.42 -1.73
CA PHE A 115 -5.81 -12.39 -1.05
C PHE A 115 -6.65 -13.19 -2.06
N ARG A 116 -7.24 -12.55 -3.07
CA ARG A 116 -8.01 -13.23 -4.11
C ARG A 116 -7.17 -14.22 -4.90
N LEU A 117 -5.95 -13.84 -5.30
CA LEU A 117 -5.01 -14.73 -5.99
C LEU A 117 -4.64 -15.92 -5.12
N TRP A 118 -4.30 -15.68 -3.85
CA TRP A 118 -3.98 -16.74 -2.89
C TRP A 118 -5.18 -17.66 -2.62
N ALA A 119 -6.36 -17.09 -2.40
CA ALA A 119 -7.56 -17.88 -2.07
C ALA A 119 -8.00 -18.79 -3.22
N ALA A 120 -7.84 -18.34 -4.47
CA ALA A 120 -8.13 -19.16 -5.64
C ALA A 120 -7.28 -20.45 -5.69
N GLU A 121 -6.08 -20.43 -5.14
CA GLU A 121 -5.16 -21.57 -5.12
C GLU A 121 -5.33 -22.45 -3.86
N THR A 122 -5.72 -21.85 -2.73
CA THR A 122 -5.60 -22.50 -1.40
C THR A 122 -6.90 -22.73 -0.67
N VAL A 123 -8.02 -22.08 -1.09
CA VAL A 123 -9.33 -22.20 -0.44
C VAL A 123 -10.29 -22.99 -1.35
N PRO A 124 -10.54 -24.28 -1.07
CA PRO A 124 -11.42 -25.10 -1.90
C PRO A 124 -12.85 -24.54 -1.95
N GLY A 125 -13.34 -24.24 -3.16
CA GLY A 125 -14.67 -23.66 -3.35
C GLY A 125 -14.78 -22.16 -2.99
N GLY A 126 -13.67 -21.52 -2.60
CA GLY A 126 -13.62 -20.11 -2.23
C GLY A 126 -14.10 -19.81 -0.81
N VAL A 127 -13.96 -18.56 -0.40
CA VAL A 127 -14.55 -18.03 0.83
C VAL A 127 -16.06 -17.81 0.64
N GLY A 128 -16.83 -17.75 1.72
CA GLY A 128 -18.30 -17.58 1.65
C GLY A 128 -18.66 -16.12 1.38
N GLU A 129 -18.36 -15.26 2.31
CA GLU A 129 -18.70 -13.85 2.24
C GLU A 129 -17.45 -12.97 2.48
N VAL A 130 -17.36 -11.88 1.74
CA VAL A 130 -16.35 -10.85 1.97
C VAL A 130 -17.04 -9.60 2.51
N VAL A 131 -16.62 -9.14 3.69
CA VAL A 131 -17.20 -7.98 4.37
C VAL A 131 -16.14 -6.87 4.36
N VAL A 132 -16.47 -5.73 3.77
CA VAL A 132 -15.62 -4.53 3.84
C VAL A 132 -15.91 -3.81 5.14
N MET A 133 -14.86 -3.51 5.91
CA MET A 133 -14.98 -2.73 7.14
C MET A 133 -13.74 -1.88 7.38
N PRO A 134 -13.85 -0.82 8.21
CA PRO A 134 -12.70 0.01 8.57
C PRO A 134 -11.55 -0.84 9.11
N PHE A 135 -10.34 -0.52 8.68
CA PHE A 135 -9.12 -1.26 9.03
C PHE A 135 -8.99 -1.57 10.54
N HIS A 136 -9.25 -0.58 11.39
CA HIS A 136 -9.13 -0.71 12.84
C HIS A 136 -10.19 -1.61 13.49
N GLU A 137 -11.27 -1.95 12.76
CA GLU A 137 -12.35 -2.82 13.24
C GLU A 137 -12.10 -4.30 12.92
N ILE A 138 -11.20 -4.62 11.97
CA ILE A 138 -11.01 -5.99 11.47
C ILE A 138 -10.53 -6.93 12.58
N MET A 139 -9.44 -6.59 13.28
CA MET A 139 -8.92 -7.46 14.35
C MET A 139 -9.92 -7.65 15.51
N PRO A 140 -10.60 -6.60 16.01
CA PRO A 140 -11.70 -6.78 16.96
C PRO A 140 -12.81 -7.69 16.44
N ALA A 141 -13.23 -7.53 15.17
CA ALA A 141 -14.29 -8.34 14.58
C ALA A 141 -13.93 -9.84 14.51
N VAL A 142 -12.68 -10.17 14.16
CA VAL A 142 -12.18 -11.55 14.19
C VAL A 142 -12.14 -12.08 15.61
N ARG A 143 -11.55 -11.35 16.55
CA ARG A 143 -11.47 -11.74 17.97
C ARG A 143 -12.85 -12.04 18.55
N ASP A 144 -13.81 -11.16 18.30
CA ASP A 144 -15.16 -11.25 18.87
C ASP A 144 -16.07 -12.23 18.11
N GLY A 145 -15.56 -12.87 17.04
CA GLY A 145 -16.29 -13.88 16.27
C GLY A 145 -17.38 -13.33 15.36
N LYS A 146 -17.33 -12.05 15.04
CA LYS A 146 -18.25 -11.40 14.08
C LYS A 146 -17.96 -11.81 12.64
N VAL A 147 -16.70 -12.12 12.36
CA VAL A 147 -16.20 -12.71 11.12
C VAL A 147 -15.25 -13.86 11.45
N ASP A 148 -15.06 -14.80 10.52
CA ASP A 148 -14.17 -15.95 10.74
C ASP A 148 -12.70 -15.62 10.58
N ALA A 149 -12.38 -14.76 9.61
CA ALA A 149 -11.03 -14.30 9.34
C ALA A 149 -10.98 -12.81 8.96
N GLY A 150 -9.79 -12.21 9.04
CA GLY A 150 -9.57 -10.83 8.65
C GLY A 150 -8.29 -10.66 7.86
N LEU A 151 -8.36 -9.90 6.78
CA LEU A 151 -7.20 -9.46 6.01
C LEU A 151 -6.71 -8.14 6.60
N VAL A 152 -5.49 -8.13 7.13
CA VAL A 152 -4.93 -6.95 7.79
C VAL A 152 -3.65 -6.46 7.10
N ILE A 153 -3.42 -5.18 7.25
CA ILE A 153 -2.31 -4.43 6.67
C ILE A 153 -1.66 -3.56 7.76
N HIS A 154 -0.67 -2.75 7.41
CA HIS A 154 -0.03 -1.74 8.26
C HIS A 154 0.49 -2.32 9.59
N GLU A 155 0.27 -1.60 10.69
CA GLU A 155 0.75 -1.93 12.03
C GLU A 155 0.15 -3.21 12.61
N ALA A 156 -1.00 -3.66 12.09
CA ALA A 156 -1.64 -4.90 12.52
C ALA A 156 -0.70 -6.12 12.40
N ARG A 157 0.25 -6.07 11.44
CA ARG A 157 1.30 -7.09 11.31
C ARG A 157 2.15 -7.26 12.57
N PHE A 158 2.32 -6.20 13.35
CA PHE A 158 3.14 -6.20 14.57
C PHE A 158 2.32 -6.39 15.85
N THR A 159 1.02 -6.15 15.79
CA THR A 159 0.15 -6.06 16.97
C THR A 159 -0.89 -7.17 17.09
N TYR A 160 -1.14 -7.97 16.04
CA TYR A 160 -2.22 -8.98 16.01
C TYR A 160 -2.14 -10.00 17.15
N ALA A 161 -0.93 -10.37 17.60
CA ALA A 161 -0.75 -11.33 18.68
C ALA A 161 -1.32 -10.81 20.02
N SER A 162 -1.31 -9.48 20.25
CA SER A 162 -1.90 -8.87 21.43
C SER A 162 -3.43 -8.95 21.46
N TYR A 163 -4.06 -9.19 20.31
CA TYR A 163 -5.49 -9.49 20.18
C TYR A 163 -5.83 -10.98 20.39
N GLY A 164 -4.81 -11.82 20.64
CA GLY A 164 -5.00 -13.27 20.74
C GLY A 164 -5.30 -13.93 19.39
N LEU A 165 -4.91 -13.30 18.28
CA LEU A 165 -5.13 -13.81 16.95
C LEU A 165 -3.93 -14.59 16.43
N HIS A 166 -4.17 -15.47 15.45
CA HIS A 166 -3.17 -16.30 14.80
C HIS A 166 -3.01 -15.90 13.34
N ARG A 167 -1.77 -15.90 12.86
CA ARG A 167 -1.46 -15.74 11.44
C ARG A 167 -1.76 -17.05 10.72
N LEU A 168 -2.81 -17.06 9.90
CA LEU A 168 -3.15 -18.20 9.05
C LEU A 168 -2.29 -18.18 7.76
N ALA A 169 -2.11 -17.03 7.15
CA ALA A 169 -1.29 -16.87 5.94
C ALA A 169 -0.65 -15.48 5.87
N ASP A 170 0.47 -15.40 5.17
CA ASP A 170 1.17 -14.17 4.81
C ASP A 170 1.20 -14.04 3.28
N MET A 171 0.55 -13.01 2.77
CA MET A 171 0.43 -12.79 1.32
C MET A 171 1.79 -12.46 0.69
N GLY A 172 2.71 -11.86 1.46
CA GLY A 172 4.07 -11.60 1.01
C GLY A 172 4.89 -12.87 0.87
N GLU A 173 4.87 -13.74 1.88
CA GLU A 173 5.54 -15.04 1.83
C GLU A 173 5.03 -15.88 0.65
N HIS A 174 3.71 -15.89 0.42
CA HIS A 174 3.13 -16.61 -0.71
C HIS A 174 3.56 -16.00 -2.05
N TRP A 175 3.47 -14.68 -2.20
CA TRP A 175 3.86 -14.00 -3.42
C TRP A 175 5.34 -14.21 -3.75
N GLU A 176 6.22 -14.00 -2.78
CA GLU A 176 7.66 -14.13 -2.96
C GLU A 176 8.07 -15.57 -3.27
N SER A 177 7.47 -16.57 -2.61
CA SER A 177 7.78 -17.98 -2.86
C SER A 177 7.31 -18.47 -4.23
N THR A 178 6.21 -17.91 -4.75
CA THR A 178 5.64 -18.33 -6.05
C THR A 178 6.20 -17.56 -7.23
N THR A 179 6.70 -16.33 -7.04
CA THR A 179 7.16 -15.46 -8.12
C THR A 179 8.64 -15.10 -8.06
N GLY A 180 9.26 -15.17 -6.88
CA GLY A 180 10.60 -14.65 -6.61
C GLY A 180 10.68 -13.13 -6.55
N LEU A 181 9.58 -12.42 -6.82
CA LEU A 181 9.51 -10.96 -6.90
C LEU A 181 9.15 -10.35 -5.54
N PRO A 182 9.58 -9.10 -5.26
CA PRO A 182 9.09 -8.35 -4.10
C PRO A 182 7.58 -8.07 -4.25
N ILE A 183 6.93 -7.77 -3.12
CA ILE A 183 5.49 -7.53 -3.09
C ILE A 183 5.19 -6.03 -3.28
N PRO A 184 4.44 -5.63 -4.32
CA PRO A 184 3.96 -4.26 -4.45
C PRO A 184 2.72 -4.06 -3.56
N LEU A 185 2.65 -2.92 -2.86
CA LEU A 185 1.56 -2.58 -1.95
C LEU A 185 0.92 -1.24 -2.30
N GLY A 186 1.64 -0.13 -2.12
CA GLY A 186 1.15 1.22 -2.36
C GLY A 186 2.05 2.03 -3.28
N ALA A 187 1.44 2.70 -4.25
CA ALA A 187 2.09 3.51 -5.26
C ALA A 187 1.89 5.01 -5.00
N ILE A 188 2.80 5.84 -5.47
CA ILE A 188 2.58 7.27 -5.64
C ILE A 188 2.24 7.52 -7.10
N VAL A 189 1.14 8.19 -7.34
CA VAL A 189 0.72 8.59 -8.68
C VAL A 189 0.53 10.10 -8.75
N ALA A 190 0.78 10.68 -9.92
CA ALA A 190 0.57 12.11 -10.16
C ALA A 190 -0.18 12.32 -11.47
N ARG A 191 -1.01 13.38 -11.54
CA ARG A 191 -1.79 13.67 -12.74
C ARG A 191 -0.89 13.92 -13.96
N ARG A 192 -1.16 13.24 -15.06
CA ARG A 192 -0.42 13.42 -16.32
C ARG A 192 -0.53 14.84 -16.87
N SER A 193 -1.63 15.54 -16.54
CA SER A 193 -1.87 16.94 -16.93
C SER A 193 -0.83 17.93 -16.39
N LEU A 194 -0.08 17.55 -15.35
CA LEU A 194 1.04 18.35 -14.82
C LEU A 194 2.21 18.47 -15.81
N GLY A 195 2.30 17.56 -16.80
CA GLY A 195 3.36 17.54 -17.80
C GLY A 195 4.66 16.87 -17.34
N ALA A 196 5.46 16.42 -18.31
CA ALA A 196 6.63 15.59 -18.07
C ALA A 196 7.70 16.25 -17.15
N GLU A 197 7.90 17.56 -17.31
CA GLU A 197 8.87 18.30 -16.51
C GLU A 197 8.48 18.32 -15.03
N THR A 198 7.21 18.61 -14.74
CA THR A 198 6.69 18.59 -13.37
C THR A 198 6.74 17.18 -12.78
N LEU A 199 6.36 16.15 -13.56
CA LEU A 199 6.41 14.75 -13.08
C LEU A 199 7.83 14.33 -12.68
N ARG A 200 8.86 14.71 -13.47
CA ARG A 200 10.26 14.46 -13.11
C ARG A 200 10.66 15.20 -11.84
N LEU A 201 10.28 16.47 -11.72
CA LEU A 201 10.54 17.26 -10.50
C LEU A 201 9.89 16.62 -9.27
N LEU A 202 8.67 16.10 -9.37
CA LEU A 202 8.00 15.38 -8.29
C LEU A 202 8.77 14.11 -7.89
N ALA A 203 9.21 13.32 -8.86
CA ALA A 203 9.98 12.12 -8.59
C ALA A 203 11.32 12.44 -7.90
N ASP A 204 12.02 13.46 -8.35
CA ASP A 204 13.29 13.88 -7.75
C ASP A 204 13.09 14.46 -6.35
N SER A 205 12.00 15.20 -6.13
CA SER A 205 11.62 15.71 -4.81
C SER A 205 11.30 14.60 -3.83
N ALA A 206 10.53 13.58 -4.26
CA ALA A 206 10.22 12.42 -3.44
C ALA A 206 11.49 11.64 -3.06
N ARG A 207 12.37 11.36 -4.03
CA ARG A 207 13.65 10.69 -3.77
C ARG A 207 14.54 11.47 -2.80
N THR A 208 14.58 12.78 -2.95
CA THR A 208 15.36 13.64 -2.05
C THR A 208 14.79 13.61 -0.65
N SER A 209 13.46 13.66 -0.51
CA SER A 209 12.79 13.54 0.79
C SER A 209 13.10 12.21 1.48
N VAL A 210 13.04 11.08 0.76
CA VAL A 210 13.41 9.75 1.28
C VAL A 210 14.86 9.74 1.78
N ARG A 211 15.79 10.27 1.01
CA ARG A 211 17.22 10.32 1.40
C ARG A 211 17.43 11.17 2.64
N MET A 212 16.82 12.35 2.70
CA MET A 212 16.88 13.21 3.88
C MET A 212 16.33 12.51 5.14
N ALA A 213 15.24 11.75 5.01
CA ALA A 213 14.69 10.98 6.11
C ALA A 213 15.62 9.85 6.57
N TRP A 214 16.36 9.22 5.67
CA TRP A 214 17.38 8.22 6.02
C TRP A 214 18.63 8.83 6.63
N ASP A 215 19.06 9.99 6.14
CA ASP A 215 20.25 10.68 6.64
C ASP A 215 20.05 11.19 8.07
N ASP A 216 18.83 11.63 8.41
CA ASP A 216 18.44 12.07 9.76
C ASP A 216 17.03 11.57 10.12
N PRO A 217 16.90 10.30 10.53
CA PRO A 217 15.59 9.74 10.93
C PRO A 217 14.96 10.45 12.13
N ALA A 218 15.77 11.06 12.99
CA ALA A 218 15.29 11.76 14.18
C ALA A 218 14.49 13.03 13.81
N ALA A 219 14.85 13.68 12.70
CA ALA A 219 14.15 14.88 12.22
C ALA A 219 12.70 14.59 11.81
N SER A 220 12.39 13.39 11.31
CA SER A 220 11.03 13.00 10.90
C SER A 220 10.18 12.46 12.06
N ARG A 221 10.79 12.09 13.19
CA ARG A 221 10.08 11.45 14.32
C ARG A 221 8.91 12.28 14.86
N PRO A 222 9.02 13.60 15.09
CA PRO A 222 7.87 14.38 15.56
C PRO A 222 6.68 14.28 14.63
N TYR A 223 6.88 14.43 13.32
CA TYR A 223 5.82 14.34 12.32
C TYR A 223 5.21 12.95 12.23
N VAL A 224 6.03 11.91 12.27
CA VAL A 224 5.56 10.52 12.30
C VAL A 224 4.66 10.28 13.52
N MET A 225 5.12 10.66 14.72
CA MET A 225 4.38 10.40 15.96
C MET A 225 3.14 11.28 16.14
N GLU A 226 3.10 12.46 15.52
CA GLU A 226 1.93 13.33 15.51
C GLU A 226 0.75 12.70 14.76
N HIS A 227 1.04 11.92 13.71
CA HIS A 227 0.03 11.39 12.80
C HIS A 227 -0.18 9.88 12.92
N ALA A 228 0.75 9.15 13.56
CA ALA A 228 0.64 7.71 13.71
C ALA A 228 -0.63 7.30 14.49
N GLN A 229 -1.36 6.33 13.96
CA GLN A 229 -2.52 5.74 14.65
C GLN A 229 -2.07 4.83 15.80
N GLU A 230 -0.93 4.14 15.65
CA GLU A 230 -0.28 3.37 16.70
C GLU A 230 0.74 4.27 17.42
N LEU A 231 0.54 4.46 18.72
CA LEU A 231 1.32 5.39 19.54
C LEU A 231 2.61 4.80 20.12
N ASP A 232 2.87 3.49 19.95
CA ASP A 232 4.14 2.90 20.38
C ASP A 232 5.26 3.24 19.38
N PRO A 233 6.28 4.04 19.80
CA PRO A 233 7.38 4.41 18.92
C PRO A 233 8.14 3.21 18.35
N LYS A 234 8.19 2.08 19.07
CA LYS A 234 8.85 0.86 18.58
C LYS A 234 8.11 0.24 17.41
N VAL A 235 6.77 0.25 17.45
CA VAL A 235 5.95 -0.23 16.35
C VAL A 235 6.11 0.69 15.13
N ALA A 236 6.13 2.01 15.34
CA ALA A 236 6.40 2.96 14.26
C ALA A 236 7.79 2.74 13.63
N ASP A 237 8.83 2.52 14.43
CA ASP A 237 10.19 2.23 13.94
C ASP A 237 10.23 0.90 13.16
N GLN A 238 9.56 -0.15 13.63
CA GLN A 238 9.44 -1.43 12.92
C GLN A 238 8.69 -1.26 11.59
N HIS A 239 7.62 -0.47 11.58
CA HIS A 239 6.84 -0.17 10.38
C HIS A 239 7.71 0.55 9.35
N ILE A 240 8.40 1.62 9.74
CA ILE A 240 9.33 2.34 8.84
C ILE A 240 10.41 1.40 8.32
N GLY A 241 11.07 0.63 9.19
CA GLY A 241 12.13 -0.30 8.80
C GLY A 241 11.69 -1.39 7.81
N LEU A 242 10.40 -1.75 7.82
CA LEU A 242 9.86 -2.76 6.92
C LEU A 242 9.40 -2.17 5.58
N TYR A 243 8.74 -1.01 5.60
CA TYR A 243 8.06 -0.47 4.41
C TYR A 243 8.85 0.61 3.67
N VAL A 244 9.86 1.22 4.30
CA VAL A 244 10.72 2.22 3.66
C VAL A 244 12.09 1.61 3.35
N ASN A 245 12.34 1.32 2.10
CA ASN A 245 13.49 0.57 1.63
C ASN A 245 14.00 1.11 0.28
N GLU A 246 14.93 0.40 -0.36
CA GLU A 246 15.50 0.78 -1.65
C GLU A 246 14.44 1.02 -2.75
N PHE A 247 13.36 0.23 -2.76
CA PHE A 247 12.25 0.42 -3.71
C PHE A 247 11.46 1.71 -3.44
N THR A 248 11.49 2.22 -2.22
CA THR A 248 10.90 3.53 -1.90
C THR A 248 11.71 4.67 -2.53
N ALA A 249 13.03 4.56 -2.54
CA ALA A 249 13.90 5.53 -3.23
C ALA A 249 13.82 5.39 -4.76
N GLY A 250 13.58 4.19 -5.28
CA GLY A 250 13.39 3.96 -6.70
C GLY A 250 13.00 2.53 -7.01
N LEU A 251 11.96 2.35 -7.81
CA LEU A 251 11.44 1.03 -8.16
C LEU A 251 12.49 0.14 -8.85
N GLY A 252 13.34 0.73 -9.70
CA GLY A 252 14.30 -0.05 -10.48
C GLY A 252 13.62 -1.09 -11.38
N GLU A 253 14.41 -1.91 -12.05
CA GLU A 253 13.89 -2.97 -12.93
C GLU A 253 13.08 -4.01 -12.15
N GLU A 254 13.55 -4.40 -10.97
CA GLU A 254 12.90 -5.42 -10.14
C GLU A 254 11.54 -4.94 -9.61
N GLY A 255 11.44 -3.68 -9.16
CA GLY A 255 10.19 -3.10 -8.70
C GLY A 255 9.16 -3.01 -9.83
N TYR A 256 9.56 -2.56 -11.01
CA TYR A 256 8.68 -2.56 -12.18
C TYR A 256 8.26 -3.96 -12.60
N ALA A 257 9.18 -4.95 -12.54
CA ALA A 257 8.85 -6.35 -12.81
C ALA A 257 7.82 -6.90 -11.82
N ALA A 258 7.95 -6.54 -10.55
CA ALA A 258 6.98 -6.92 -9.51
C ALA A 258 5.58 -6.34 -9.77
N VAL A 259 5.49 -5.04 -10.08
CA VAL A 259 4.21 -4.38 -10.40
C VAL A 259 3.58 -4.99 -11.66
N ARG A 260 4.35 -5.15 -12.72
CA ARG A 260 3.88 -5.76 -13.97
C ARG A 260 3.45 -7.20 -13.76
N GLY A 261 4.23 -7.98 -13.01
CA GLY A 261 3.92 -9.38 -12.70
C GLY A 261 2.61 -9.52 -11.95
N LEU A 262 2.37 -8.69 -10.92
CA LEU A 262 1.13 -8.69 -10.16
C LEU A 262 -0.07 -8.36 -11.04
N LEU A 263 -0.01 -7.27 -11.78
CA LEU A 263 -1.15 -6.79 -12.58
C LEU A 263 -1.42 -7.69 -13.79
N THR A 264 -0.38 -8.27 -14.40
CA THR A 264 -0.56 -9.26 -15.48
C THR A 264 -1.24 -10.53 -14.98
N ARG A 265 -0.80 -11.06 -13.82
CA ARG A 265 -1.42 -12.25 -13.22
C ARG A 265 -2.87 -11.97 -12.83
N ALA A 266 -3.13 -10.83 -12.21
CA ALA A 266 -4.48 -10.42 -11.84
C ALA A 266 -5.40 -10.23 -13.05
N ALA A 267 -4.90 -9.69 -14.16
CA ALA A 267 -5.65 -9.57 -15.40
C ALA A 267 -5.95 -10.93 -16.04
N ALA A 268 -5.03 -11.88 -15.99
CA ALA A 268 -5.24 -13.24 -16.48
C ALA A 268 -6.38 -13.95 -15.73
N GLU A 269 -6.55 -13.64 -14.43
CA GLU A 269 -7.65 -14.14 -13.60
C GLU A 269 -8.93 -13.29 -13.71
N GLY A 270 -8.94 -12.26 -14.58
CA GLY A 270 -10.09 -11.37 -14.74
C GLY A 270 -10.37 -10.45 -13.56
N LEU A 271 -9.37 -10.23 -12.68
CA LEU A 271 -9.53 -9.44 -11.46
C LEU A 271 -9.34 -7.94 -11.68
N VAL A 272 -8.55 -7.58 -12.70
CA VAL A 272 -8.26 -6.20 -13.10
C VAL A 272 -8.22 -6.11 -14.62
N PRO A 273 -8.40 -4.91 -15.23
CA PRO A 273 -8.15 -4.71 -16.65
C PRO A 273 -6.69 -5.00 -17.03
N PRO A 274 -6.44 -5.49 -18.26
CA PRO A 274 -5.08 -5.70 -18.73
C PRO A 274 -4.35 -4.37 -18.94
N LEU A 275 -3.05 -4.32 -18.62
CA LEU A 275 -2.21 -3.16 -18.90
C LEU A 275 -1.76 -3.12 -20.35
N GLY A 276 -1.76 -1.93 -20.94
CA GLY A 276 -1.05 -1.68 -22.18
C GLY A 276 0.47 -1.83 -22.00
N PRO A 277 1.23 -2.03 -23.11
CA PRO A 277 2.68 -2.28 -23.05
C PRO A 277 3.45 -1.16 -22.37
N ASP A 278 3.05 0.09 -22.58
CA ASP A 278 3.71 1.28 -22.05
C ASP A 278 2.99 1.94 -20.87
N ALA A 279 1.97 1.28 -20.31
CA ALA A 279 1.12 1.86 -19.28
C ALA A 279 1.89 2.34 -18.03
N LEU A 280 2.98 1.64 -17.68
CA LEU A 280 3.85 1.97 -16.54
C LEU A 280 5.03 2.87 -16.91
N SER A 281 5.13 3.34 -18.16
CA SER A 281 6.23 4.20 -18.59
C SER A 281 6.15 5.56 -17.91
N PHE A 282 7.27 5.98 -17.35
CA PHE A 282 7.43 7.29 -16.72
C PHE A 282 8.05 8.25 -17.73
N PRO A 283 7.52 9.48 -17.89
CA PRO A 283 7.97 10.46 -18.89
C PRO A 283 9.35 11.04 -18.61
#